data_a633851b2b3c5a277dac89ce03a428a8
#
_entry.id   a633851b2b3c5a277dac89ce03a428a8
#
_cell.length_a   1.000
_cell.length_b   1.000
_cell.length_c   1.000
_cell.angle_alpha   90.00
_cell.angle_beta   90.00
_cell.angle_gamma   90.00
#
_symmetry.space_group_name_H-M   'P 1'
#
loop_
_entity.id
_entity.type
_entity.pdbx_description
1 polymer ?
#
loop_
_entity_poly.entity_id
_entity_poly.type
_entity_poly.pdbx_seq_one_letter_code
_entity_poly.pdbx_strand_id
1 'polypeptide(L)'
;MSARIYHPNLSSEDIEARAYQLKALKNILHSSTLLVLPTGMGKTPIELMAVADKLYELPHKKVIFLAPTNPLLAQHYKDAKKFLNISQESIIMINGGISWEKRQKMSQSAKLILATPQVIRNDVIRGSLSLADCSLMIIDEAHHASGKHAMAQVADLYLNQSDEGLLLGATASPGSTDKAIINLINRIGSSNIFSMQKSNPMIKPYVSQLESIIITMELPQKLEELAAPLVQWLEEMVEQLR
;
A
#
# COMPACT_ATOMS: atom_id res chain seq x y z
N MET A 1 5.21 -28.45 8.84
CA MET A 1 4.98 -27.46 9.92
C MET A 1 5.35 -26.10 9.34
N SER A 2 4.41 -25.14 9.27
CA SER A 2 4.73 -23.78 8.88
C SER A 2 5.50 -23.10 10.02
N ALA A 3 6.63 -22.47 9.73
CA ALA A 3 7.34 -21.66 10.72
C ALA A 3 6.51 -20.42 11.04
N ARG A 4 6.43 -20.05 12.32
CA ARG A 4 5.74 -18.83 12.78
C ARG A 4 6.75 -17.74 13.08
N ILE A 5 6.34 -16.48 12.89
CA ILE A 5 7.17 -15.33 13.24
C ILE A 5 6.89 -14.97 14.71
N TYR A 6 7.96 -14.89 15.49
CA TYR A 6 7.90 -14.36 16.84
C TYR A 6 8.49 -12.95 16.87
N HIS A 7 7.66 -11.96 17.24
CA HIS A 7 8.08 -10.58 17.46
C HIS A 7 7.22 -9.94 18.55
N PRO A 8 7.77 -9.15 19.49
CA PRO A 8 7.00 -8.60 20.62
C PRO A 8 5.78 -7.79 20.21
N ASN A 9 5.87 -7.03 19.12
CA ASN A 9 4.78 -6.20 18.59
C ASN A 9 3.90 -6.92 17.54
N LEU A 10 4.02 -8.25 17.37
CA LEU A 10 3.16 -9.04 16.50
C LEU A 10 2.40 -10.10 17.32
N SER A 11 1.14 -10.31 16.96
CA SER A 11 0.39 -11.46 17.42
C SER A 11 0.94 -12.73 16.76
N SER A 12 1.55 -13.61 17.55
CA SER A 12 2.31 -14.77 17.06
C SER A 12 1.46 -15.87 16.42
N GLU A 13 0.13 -15.83 16.59
CA GLU A 13 -0.74 -16.92 16.17
C GLU A 13 -1.14 -16.87 14.68
N ASP A 14 -1.04 -15.71 14.05
CA ASP A 14 -1.70 -15.44 12.76
C ASP A 14 -0.76 -15.20 11.57
N ILE A 15 0.56 -15.08 11.77
CA ILE A 15 1.49 -14.77 10.68
C ILE A 15 2.39 -15.97 10.37
N GLU A 16 2.18 -16.56 9.18
CA GLU A 16 3.05 -17.60 8.62
C GLU A 16 4.37 -16.98 8.15
N ALA A 17 5.50 -17.57 8.57
CA ALA A 17 6.82 -17.15 8.09
C ALA A 17 7.11 -17.70 6.70
N ARG A 18 6.95 -16.88 5.68
CA ARG A 18 7.37 -17.23 4.32
C ARG A 18 8.75 -16.64 4.03
N ALA A 19 9.66 -17.47 3.56
CA ALA A 19 11.07 -17.09 3.37
C ALA A 19 11.24 -15.81 2.52
N TYR A 20 10.45 -15.65 1.46
CA TYR A 20 10.52 -14.45 0.61
C TYR A 20 10.01 -13.19 1.34
N GLN A 21 9.04 -13.33 2.26
CA GLN A 21 8.53 -12.20 3.05
C GLN A 21 9.59 -11.72 4.04
N LEU A 22 10.29 -12.64 4.70
CA LEU A 22 11.40 -12.30 5.60
C LEU A 22 12.57 -11.67 4.84
N LYS A 23 12.85 -12.14 3.61
CA LYS A 23 13.88 -11.52 2.75
C LYS A 23 13.47 -10.11 2.34
N ALA A 24 12.20 -9.87 2.00
CA ALA A 24 11.68 -8.53 1.70
C ALA A 24 11.79 -7.62 2.93
N LEU A 25 11.34 -8.10 4.09
CA LEU A 25 11.41 -7.36 5.35
C LEU A 25 12.82 -6.89 5.66
N LYS A 26 13.82 -7.76 5.54
CA LYS A 26 15.23 -7.40 5.76
C LYS A 26 15.65 -6.20 4.92
N ASN A 27 15.24 -6.13 3.65
CA ASN A 27 15.57 -4.98 2.79
C ASN A 27 14.86 -3.70 3.25
N ILE A 28 13.56 -3.81 3.59
CA ILE A 28 12.71 -2.68 4.00
C ILE A 28 13.22 -2.01 5.28
N LEU A 29 13.73 -2.79 6.22
CA LEU A 29 14.20 -2.28 7.51
C LEU A 29 15.51 -1.47 7.40
N HIS A 30 16.26 -1.64 6.32
CA HIS A 30 17.58 -1.02 6.15
C HIS A 30 17.58 0.13 5.14
N SER A 31 16.60 0.21 4.25
CA SER A 31 16.58 1.23 3.20
C SER A 31 15.16 1.46 2.66
N SER A 32 14.90 2.67 2.20
CA SER A 32 13.67 2.96 1.46
C SER A 32 13.56 2.01 0.26
N THR A 33 12.45 1.28 0.17
CA THR A 33 12.31 0.12 -0.73
C THR A 33 11.02 0.20 -1.54
N LEU A 34 11.09 -0.11 -2.83
CA LEU A 34 9.94 -0.43 -3.66
C LEU A 34 9.71 -1.95 -3.63
N LEU A 35 8.62 -2.37 -2.98
CA LEU A 35 8.17 -3.76 -2.89
C LEU A 35 7.22 -4.08 -4.05
N VAL A 36 7.65 -4.95 -4.96
CA VAL A 36 6.85 -5.40 -6.10
C VAL A 36 6.54 -6.87 -5.96
N LEU A 37 5.30 -7.18 -5.53
CA LEU A 37 4.81 -8.56 -5.39
C LEU A 37 3.44 -8.69 -6.04
N PRO A 38 3.17 -9.81 -6.72
CA PRO A 38 1.86 -10.09 -7.29
C PRO A 38 0.76 -10.02 -6.24
N THR A 39 -0.47 -9.71 -6.67
CA THR A 39 -1.65 -9.76 -5.81
C THR A 39 -1.78 -11.15 -5.14
N GLY A 40 -2.18 -11.18 -3.87
CA GLY A 40 -2.32 -12.41 -3.09
C GLY A 40 -1.00 -12.96 -2.50
N MET A 41 0.16 -12.37 -2.80
CA MET A 41 1.45 -12.83 -2.27
C MET A 41 1.80 -12.21 -0.90
N GLY A 42 0.83 -11.65 -0.19
CA GLY A 42 0.99 -11.20 1.18
C GLY A 42 1.88 -9.96 1.33
N LYS A 43 1.62 -8.89 0.58
CA LYS A 43 2.21 -7.57 0.83
C LYS A 43 1.86 -7.07 2.23
N THR A 44 0.57 -7.12 2.61
CA THR A 44 0.09 -6.64 3.91
C THR A 44 0.79 -7.27 5.11
N PRO A 45 1.03 -8.60 5.20
CA PRO A 45 1.88 -9.17 6.25
C PRO A 45 3.28 -8.56 6.30
N ILE A 46 3.94 -8.30 5.16
CA ILE A 46 5.28 -7.68 5.13
C ILE A 46 5.22 -6.25 5.66
N GLU A 47 4.23 -5.47 5.26
CA GLU A 47 3.99 -4.10 5.71
C GLU A 47 3.77 -4.06 7.23
N LEU A 48 2.93 -4.95 7.77
CA LEU A 48 2.66 -5.01 9.20
C LEU A 48 3.87 -5.51 10.01
N MET A 49 4.67 -6.42 9.47
CA MET A 49 5.95 -6.80 10.09
C MET A 49 6.91 -5.61 10.15
N ALA A 50 6.99 -4.80 9.09
CA ALA A 50 7.82 -3.59 9.08
C ALA A 50 7.31 -2.54 10.10
N VAL A 51 5.99 -2.38 10.24
CA VAL A 51 5.39 -1.53 11.29
C VAL A 51 5.79 -2.03 12.68
N ALA A 52 5.64 -3.33 12.94
CA ALA A 52 5.95 -3.92 14.24
C ALA A 52 7.41 -3.71 14.64
N ASP A 53 8.32 -3.95 13.70
CA ASP A 53 9.77 -3.80 13.90
C ASP A 53 10.15 -2.34 14.15
N LYS A 54 9.69 -1.41 13.32
CA LYS A 54 10.01 0.02 13.47
C LYS A 54 9.44 0.62 14.76
N LEU A 55 8.26 0.21 15.19
CA LEU A 55 7.70 0.64 16.48
C LEU A 55 8.37 -0.02 17.68
N TYR A 56 9.00 -1.17 17.51
CA TYR A 56 9.82 -1.80 18.55
C TYR A 56 11.20 -1.14 18.67
N GLU A 57 11.85 -0.91 17.53
CA GLU A 57 13.17 -0.26 17.46
C GLU A 57 13.12 1.22 17.90
N LEU A 58 12.08 1.95 17.49
CA LEU A 58 11.91 3.39 17.72
C LEU A 58 10.55 3.70 18.38
N PRO A 59 10.33 3.30 19.65
CA PRO A 59 9.02 3.38 20.30
C PRO A 59 8.51 4.82 20.51
N HIS A 60 9.35 5.82 20.40
CA HIS A 60 8.98 7.24 20.46
C HIS A 60 8.55 7.80 19.09
N LYS A 61 8.90 7.16 18.01
CA LYS A 61 8.53 7.55 16.64
C LYS A 61 7.14 7.02 16.27
N LYS A 62 6.64 7.45 15.10
CA LYS A 62 5.36 7.04 14.52
C LYS A 62 5.58 6.32 13.20
N VAL A 63 4.59 5.55 12.79
CA VAL A 63 4.48 4.99 11.45
C VAL A 63 3.22 5.54 10.80
N ILE A 64 3.32 5.93 9.52
CA ILE A 64 2.18 6.38 8.72
C ILE A 64 1.95 5.37 7.60
N PHE A 65 0.72 4.89 7.49
CA PHE A 65 0.28 3.96 6.46
C PHE A 65 -0.72 4.63 5.54
N LEU A 66 -0.40 4.74 4.25
CA LEU A 66 -1.24 5.36 3.24
C LEU A 66 -1.91 4.29 2.36
N ALA A 67 -3.22 4.38 2.21
CA ALA A 67 -3.96 3.62 1.22
C ALA A 67 -4.81 4.57 0.34
N PRO A 68 -4.98 4.26 -0.97
CA PRO A 68 -5.61 5.20 -1.91
C PRO A 68 -7.10 5.44 -1.65
N THR A 69 -7.79 4.49 -1.01
CA THR A 69 -9.25 4.55 -0.80
C THR A 69 -9.64 4.21 0.64
N ASN A 70 -10.78 4.74 1.09
CA ASN A 70 -11.30 4.45 2.42
C ASN A 70 -11.62 2.96 2.67
N PRO A 71 -12.16 2.17 1.72
CA PRO A 71 -12.34 0.74 1.91
C PRO A 71 -11.04 -0.03 2.16
N LEU A 72 -9.98 0.24 1.36
CA LEU A 72 -8.66 -0.36 1.58
C LEU A 72 -8.07 0.07 2.92
N LEU A 73 -8.21 1.35 3.26
CA LEU A 73 -7.76 1.88 4.55
C LEU A 73 -8.44 1.16 5.72
N ALA A 74 -9.76 0.94 5.64
CA ALA A 74 -10.52 0.21 6.67
C ALA A 74 -10.09 -1.25 6.79
N GLN A 75 -9.74 -1.90 5.67
CA GLN A 75 -9.19 -3.25 5.66
C GLN A 75 -7.84 -3.29 6.38
N HIS A 76 -6.88 -2.43 5.99
CA HIS A 76 -5.57 -2.35 6.64
C HIS A 76 -5.67 -1.99 8.13
N TYR A 77 -6.61 -1.13 8.51
CA TYR A 77 -6.88 -0.80 9.91
C TYR A 77 -7.35 -2.03 10.70
N LYS A 78 -8.27 -2.83 10.14
CA LYS A 78 -8.73 -4.09 10.74
C LYS A 78 -7.58 -5.09 10.87
N ASP A 79 -6.76 -5.22 9.84
CA ASP A 79 -5.61 -6.12 9.85
C ASP A 79 -4.56 -5.66 10.88
N ALA A 80 -4.26 -4.35 10.94
CA ALA A 80 -3.35 -3.80 11.95
C ALA A 80 -3.84 -4.06 13.38
N LYS A 81 -5.13 -3.87 13.63
CA LYS A 81 -5.74 -4.19 14.94
C LYS A 81 -5.67 -5.67 15.30
N LYS A 82 -5.73 -6.56 14.33
CA LYS A 82 -5.64 -8.00 14.53
C LYS A 82 -4.21 -8.49 14.73
N PHE A 83 -3.29 -8.02 13.89
CA PHE A 83 -1.95 -8.58 13.79
C PHE A 83 -0.89 -7.87 14.66
N LEU A 84 -1.13 -6.60 15.04
CA LEU A 84 -0.18 -5.86 15.87
C LEU A 84 -0.51 -6.02 17.37
N ASN A 85 0.50 -6.42 18.14
CA ASN A 85 0.44 -6.52 19.60
C ASN A 85 0.95 -5.22 20.24
N ILE A 86 0.27 -4.10 19.92
CA ILE A 86 0.51 -2.78 20.55
C ILE A 86 -0.82 -2.24 21.09
N SER A 87 -0.76 -1.15 21.90
CA SER A 87 -1.99 -0.53 22.41
C SER A 87 -2.97 -0.23 21.28
N GLN A 88 -4.18 -0.76 21.39
CA GLN A 88 -5.23 -0.61 20.39
C GLN A 88 -5.64 0.85 20.18
N GLU A 89 -5.49 1.71 21.19
CA GLU A 89 -5.76 3.14 21.14
C GLU A 89 -4.69 3.92 20.35
N SER A 90 -3.47 3.36 20.28
CA SER A 90 -2.35 3.95 19.52
C SER A 90 -2.41 3.68 18.02
N ILE A 91 -3.34 2.81 17.56
CA ILE A 91 -3.63 2.56 16.14
C ILE A 91 -4.85 3.39 15.76
N ILE A 92 -4.69 4.40 14.94
CA ILE A 92 -5.78 5.26 14.51
C ILE A 92 -5.98 5.23 13.00
N MET A 93 -7.22 5.39 12.59
CA MET A 93 -7.59 5.63 11.19
C MET A 93 -8.22 7.01 11.08
N ILE A 94 -7.67 7.85 10.22
CA ILE A 94 -8.17 9.20 9.96
C ILE A 94 -8.56 9.37 8.50
N ASN A 95 -9.67 10.06 8.27
CA ASN A 95 -10.20 10.34 6.93
C ASN A 95 -10.78 11.76 6.86
N GLY A 96 -11.23 12.16 5.67
CA GLY A 96 -11.78 13.50 5.42
C GLY A 96 -13.09 13.82 6.15
N GLY A 97 -13.81 12.81 6.69
CA GLY A 97 -15.01 13.01 7.50
C GLY A 97 -14.75 13.45 8.95
N ILE A 98 -13.49 13.37 9.40
CA ILE A 98 -13.09 13.82 10.74
C ILE A 98 -12.52 15.23 10.62
N SER A 99 -12.93 16.18 11.52
CA SER A 99 -12.39 17.54 11.50
C SER A 99 -10.87 17.55 11.76
N TRP A 100 -10.16 18.53 11.22
CA TRP A 100 -8.70 18.58 11.33
C TRP A 100 -8.21 18.75 12.78
N GLU A 101 -8.94 19.48 13.63
CA GLU A 101 -8.64 19.63 15.05
C GLU A 101 -8.70 18.29 15.79
N LYS A 102 -9.73 17.48 15.47
CA LYS A 102 -9.89 16.15 16.04
C LYS A 102 -8.79 15.23 15.54
N ARG A 103 -8.44 15.27 14.24
CA ARG A 103 -7.33 14.49 13.69
C ARG A 103 -6.00 14.86 14.34
N GLN A 104 -5.74 16.14 14.54
CA GLN A 104 -4.54 16.64 15.22
C GLN A 104 -4.41 16.04 16.63
N LYS A 105 -5.49 16.10 17.44
CA LYS A 105 -5.53 15.52 18.79
C LYS A 105 -5.29 14.01 18.77
N MET A 106 -5.96 13.28 17.87
CA MET A 106 -5.79 11.84 17.72
C MET A 106 -4.35 11.48 17.35
N SER A 107 -3.71 12.24 16.47
CA SER A 107 -2.35 11.98 15.99
C SER A 107 -1.26 12.21 17.04
N GLN A 108 -1.54 12.96 18.13
CA GLN A 108 -0.55 13.24 19.18
C GLN A 108 -0.10 11.97 19.91
N SER A 109 -1.03 11.11 20.28
CA SER A 109 -0.75 9.86 21.02
C SER A 109 -0.62 8.62 20.12
N ALA A 110 -0.89 8.77 18.81
CA ALA A 110 -0.86 7.66 17.88
C ALA A 110 0.57 7.16 17.63
N LYS A 111 0.72 5.84 17.51
CA LYS A 111 1.93 5.15 17.03
C LYS A 111 1.81 4.73 15.58
N LEU A 112 0.63 4.27 15.17
CA LEU A 112 0.31 3.95 13.79
C LEU A 112 -0.87 4.80 13.32
N ILE A 113 -0.65 5.59 12.27
CA ILE A 113 -1.67 6.44 11.64
C ILE A 113 -1.97 5.86 10.26
N LEU A 114 -3.19 5.37 10.06
CA LEU A 114 -3.67 4.96 8.74
C LEU A 114 -4.53 6.10 8.16
N ALA A 115 -4.21 6.53 6.95
CA ALA A 115 -4.88 7.67 6.34
C ALA A 115 -4.89 7.60 4.81
N THR A 116 -5.83 8.33 4.18
CA THR A 116 -5.72 8.61 2.75
C THR A 116 -4.67 9.68 2.49
N PRO A 117 -3.98 9.65 1.34
CA PRO A 117 -2.93 10.61 1.01
C PRO A 117 -3.39 12.06 1.08
N GLN A 118 -4.64 12.34 0.67
CA GLN A 118 -5.20 13.69 0.68
C GLN A 118 -5.29 14.26 2.11
N VAL A 119 -5.63 13.43 3.08
CA VAL A 119 -5.74 13.84 4.49
C VAL A 119 -4.38 14.20 5.05
N ILE A 120 -3.38 13.31 4.87
CA ILE A 120 -2.02 13.57 5.36
C ILE A 120 -1.44 14.82 4.70
N ARG A 121 -1.54 14.94 3.37
CA ARG A 121 -1.07 16.14 2.65
C ARG A 121 -1.67 17.42 3.22
N ASN A 122 -2.99 17.45 3.39
CA ASN A 122 -3.68 18.64 3.84
C ASN A 122 -3.32 19.00 5.30
N ASP A 123 -3.18 18.00 6.17
CA ASP A 123 -2.83 18.21 7.57
C ASP A 123 -1.37 18.66 7.73
N VAL A 124 -0.45 18.14 6.90
CA VAL A 124 0.95 18.58 6.87
C VAL A 124 1.08 20.02 6.34
N ILE A 125 0.44 20.35 5.21
CA ILE A 125 0.46 21.70 4.64
C ILE A 125 -0.15 22.72 5.62
N ARG A 126 -1.18 22.32 6.38
CA ARG A 126 -1.79 23.13 7.43
C ARG A 126 -0.88 23.32 8.65
N GLY A 127 0.12 22.48 8.84
CA GLY A 127 0.97 22.44 10.03
C GLY A 127 0.31 21.73 11.23
N SER A 128 -0.79 21.02 11.04
CA SER A 128 -1.47 20.25 12.09
C SER A 128 -0.88 18.85 12.30
N LEU A 129 -0.05 18.37 11.36
CA LEU A 129 0.71 17.11 11.45
C LEU A 129 2.15 17.37 10.99
N SER A 130 3.13 16.88 11.74
CA SER A 130 4.53 16.83 11.34
C SER A 130 4.93 15.42 10.91
N LEU A 131 5.74 15.30 9.88
CA LEU A 131 6.31 14.03 9.41
C LEU A 131 7.71 13.77 9.97
N ALA A 132 8.33 14.73 10.68
CA ALA A 132 9.69 14.60 11.24
C ALA A 132 9.81 13.43 12.25
N ASP A 133 8.73 13.14 12.99
CA ASP A 133 8.69 12.03 13.95
C ASP A 133 8.22 10.71 13.33
N CYS A 134 8.10 10.62 12.00
CA CYS A 134 7.70 9.42 11.31
C CYS A 134 8.94 8.61 10.91
N SER A 135 9.11 7.42 11.50
CA SER A 135 10.25 6.53 11.19
C SER A 135 10.05 5.68 9.94
N LEU A 136 8.79 5.41 9.59
CA LEU A 136 8.42 4.64 8.40
C LEU A 136 7.13 5.18 7.82
N MET A 137 7.16 5.50 6.53
CA MET A 137 5.97 5.75 5.74
C MET A 137 5.73 4.59 4.79
N ILE A 138 4.53 4.00 4.84
CA ILE A 138 4.10 2.95 3.93
C ILE A 138 3.12 3.56 2.94
N ILE A 139 3.34 3.30 1.66
CA ILE A 139 2.48 3.69 0.54
C ILE A 139 2.00 2.43 -0.15
N ASP A 140 0.79 1.96 0.22
CA ASP A 140 0.15 0.86 -0.51
C ASP A 140 -0.40 1.36 -1.85
N GLU A 141 -0.37 0.48 -2.85
CA GLU A 141 -0.64 0.80 -4.27
C GLU A 141 0.21 1.98 -4.78
N ALA A 142 1.51 1.90 -4.50
CA ALA A 142 2.49 2.97 -4.75
C ALA A 142 2.55 3.45 -6.21
N HIS A 143 2.04 2.68 -7.18
CA HIS A 143 1.93 3.10 -8.58
C HIS A 143 1.07 4.37 -8.77
N HIS A 144 0.22 4.71 -7.78
CA HIS A 144 -0.50 5.98 -7.75
C HIS A 144 0.39 7.18 -7.34
N ALA A 145 1.61 6.97 -6.85
CA ALA A 145 2.53 8.05 -6.48
C ALA A 145 3.19 8.68 -7.71
N SER A 146 2.40 9.19 -8.64
CA SER A 146 2.85 9.77 -9.91
C SER A 146 2.27 11.17 -10.15
N GLY A 147 2.97 11.98 -10.92
CA GLY A 147 2.53 13.32 -11.32
C GLY A 147 2.17 14.21 -10.14
N LYS A 148 0.95 14.80 -10.19
CA LYS A 148 0.40 15.68 -9.15
C LYS A 148 -0.54 14.95 -8.19
N HIS A 149 -0.54 13.62 -8.16
CA HIS A 149 -1.39 12.86 -7.24
C HIS A 149 -1.01 13.17 -5.78
N ALA A 150 -2.00 13.17 -4.87
CA ALA A 150 -1.76 13.47 -3.46
C ALA A 150 -0.72 12.55 -2.81
N MET A 151 -0.66 11.29 -3.23
CA MET A 151 0.31 10.29 -2.76
C MET A 151 1.75 10.70 -3.10
N ALA A 152 1.98 11.23 -4.33
CA ALA A 152 3.28 11.76 -4.73
C ALA A 152 3.69 12.97 -3.89
N GLN A 153 2.73 13.89 -3.65
CA GLN A 153 2.98 15.08 -2.84
C GLN A 153 3.32 14.73 -1.38
N VAL A 154 2.65 13.73 -0.80
CA VAL A 154 2.98 13.26 0.56
C VAL A 154 4.36 12.62 0.61
N ALA A 155 4.74 11.84 -0.40
CA ALA A 155 6.10 11.29 -0.48
C ALA A 155 7.15 12.40 -0.53
N ASP A 156 6.96 13.44 -1.37
CA ASP A 156 7.85 14.59 -1.42
C ASP A 156 7.95 15.32 -0.06
N LEU A 157 6.80 15.55 0.61
CA LEU A 157 6.77 16.18 1.93
C LEU A 157 7.51 15.35 2.98
N TYR A 158 7.36 14.02 2.92
CA TYR A 158 8.03 13.11 3.85
C TYR A 158 9.55 13.12 3.66
N LEU A 159 10.02 12.99 2.43
CA LEU A 159 11.45 13.02 2.12
C LEU A 159 12.12 14.35 2.48
N ASN A 160 11.35 15.45 2.50
CA ASN A 160 11.85 16.77 2.89
C ASN A 160 11.81 17.02 4.41
N GLN A 161 11.01 16.28 5.19
CA GLN A 161 10.84 16.51 6.63
C GLN A 161 11.49 15.44 7.52
N SER A 162 11.76 14.26 6.98
CA SER A 162 12.27 13.13 7.74
C SER A 162 13.67 12.75 7.22
N ASP A 163 14.70 13.12 7.98
CA ASP A 163 16.10 12.87 7.58
C ASP A 163 16.49 11.39 7.70
N GLU A 164 15.90 10.65 8.64
CA GLU A 164 16.23 9.25 8.94
C GLU A 164 15.09 8.27 8.68
N GLY A 165 13.95 8.78 8.21
CA GLY A 165 12.77 7.96 7.98
C GLY A 165 12.89 7.12 6.71
N LEU A 166 12.34 5.90 6.76
CA LEU A 166 12.28 5.01 5.61
C LEU A 166 10.93 5.10 4.91
N LEU A 167 10.92 4.95 3.58
CA LEU A 167 9.71 4.86 2.79
C LEU A 167 9.59 3.48 2.15
N LEU A 168 8.47 2.81 2.40
CA LEU A 168 8.09 1.57 1.76
C LEU A 168 6.96 1.85 0.75
N GLY A 169 7.27 1.77 -0.54
CA GLY A 169 6.24 1.72 -1.57
C GLY A 169 5.89 0.27 -1.90
N ALA A 170 4.63 -0.12 -1.79
CA ALA A 170 4.17 -1.46 -2.13
C ALA A 170 3.22 -1.44 -3.33
N THR A 171 3.42 -2.31 -4.30
CA THR A 171 2.54 -2.43 -5.47
C THR A 171 2.60 -3.82 -6.10
N ALA A 172 1.53 -4.21 -6.78
CA ALA A 172 1.55 -5.39 -7.65
C ALA A 172 1.97 -5.05 -9.09
N SER A 173 1.82 -3.77 -9.50
CA SER A 173 2.04 -3.30 -10.86
C SER A 173 2.76 -1.94 -10.84
N PRO A 174 4.10 -1.91 -10.86
CA PRO A 174 4.88 -0.68 -10.72
C PRO A 174 4.84 0.21 -11.96
N GLY A 175 4.27 -0.27 -13.06
CA GLY A 175 4.20 0.38 -14.36
C GLY A 175 4.60 -0.56 -15.49
N SER A 176 4.24 -0.20 -16.72
CA SER A 176 4.50 -1.00 -17.93
C SER A 176 5.79 -0.59 -18.67
N THR A 177 6.41 0.52 -18.27
CA THR A 177 7.64 1.03 -18.90
C THR A 177 8.73 1.27 -17.86
N ASP A 178 9.99 1.08 -18.25
CA ASP A 178 11.15 1.35 -17.39
C ASP A 178 11.13 2.80 -16.87
N LYS A 179 10.73 3.75 -17.73
CA LYS A 179 10.61 5.17 -17.34
C LYS A 179 9.59 5.38 -16.22
N ALA A 180 8.46 4.67 -16.24
CA ALA A 180 7.45 4.76 -15.18
C ALA A 180 7.99 4.20 -13.86
N ILE A 181 8.72 3.08 -13.93
CA ILE A 181 9.35 2.45 -12.77
C ILE A 181 10.43 3.35 -12.17
N ILE A 182 11.31 3.91 -13.00
CA ILE A 182 12.35 4.84 -12.56
C ILE A 182 11.74 6.09 -11.91
N ASN A 183 10.70 6.65 -12.51
CA ASN A 183 10.00 7.79 -11.94
C ASN A 183 9.39 7.47 -10.58
N LEU A 184 8.80 6.28 -10.42
CA LEU A 184 8.25 5.83 -9.15
C LEU A 184 9.35 5.67 -8.08
N ILE A 185 10.47 5.03 -8.43
CA ILE A 185 11.63 4.85 -7.55
C ILE A 185 12.15 6.19 -7.04
N ASN A 186 12.37 7.13 -7.96
CA ASN A 186 12.84 8.48 -7.63
C ASN A 186 11.83 9.22 -6.74
N ARG A 187 10.52 9.08 -7.03
CA ARG A 187 9.45 9.75 -6.29
C ARG A 187 9.36 9.30 -4.84
N ILE A 188 9.54 8.02 -4.58
CA ILE A 188 9.52 7.48 -3.21
C ILE A 188 10.91 7.48 -2.55
N GLY A 189 11.93 8.06 -3.18
CA GLY A 189 13.30 8.08 -2.66
C GLY A 189 13.84 6.67 -2.42
N SER A 190 13.41 5.68 -3.23
CA SER A 190 13.80 4.30 -3.02
C SER A 190 15.24 4.08 -3.49
N SER A 191 16.06 3.54 -2.58
CA SER A 191 17.40 3.08 -2.89
C SER A 191 17.47 1.58 -3.21
N ASN A 192 16.34 0.87 -3.03
CA ASN A 192 16.28 -0.58 -3.21
C ASN A 192 14.95 -1.01 -3.83
N ILE A 193 14.99 -2.05 -4.67
CA ILE A 193 13.80 -2.68 -5.26
C ILE A 193 13.80 -4.14 -4.86
N PHE A 194 12.73 -4.57 -4.20
CA PHE A 194 12.47 -5.98 -3.98
C PHE A 194 11.33 -6.42 -4.88
N SER A 195 11.65 -7.21 -5.89
CA SER A 195 10.67 -7.70 -6.86
C SER A 195 10.73 -9.22 -6.99
N MET A 196 9.57 -9.85 -7.01
CA MET A 196 9.45 -11.27 -7.33
C MET A 196 8.23 -11.55 -8.21
N GLN A 197 8.41 -12.36 -9.23
CA GLN A 197 7.35 -12.83 -10.11
C GLN A 197 6.75 -14.15 -9.61
N LYS A 198 5.54 -14.49 -10.05
CA LYS A 198 4.85 -15.76 -9.71
C LYS A 198 5.68 -17.02 -10.07
N SER A 199 6.53 -16.93 -11.08
CA SER A 199 7.44 -18.00 -11.53
C SER A 199 8.63 -18.21 -10.61
N ASN A 200 8.92 -17.29 -9.68
CA ASN A 200 10.05 -17.41 -8.76
C ASN A 200 9.89 -18.66 -7.86
N PRO A 201 10.91 -19.53 -7.73
CA PRO A 201 10.84 -20.73 -6.92
C PRO A 201 10.43 -20.50 -5.46
N MET A 202 10.77 -19.36 -4.88
CA MET A 202 10.40 -19.01 -3.49
C MET A 202 8.91 -18.67 -3.33
N ILE A 203 8.25 -18.19 -4.39
CA ILE A 203 6.83 -17.79 -4.39
C ILE A 203 5.96 -18.93 -4.93
N LYS A 204 6.45 -19.69 -5.91
CA LYS A 204 5.69 -20.74 -6.62
C LYS A 204 4.86 -21.67 -5.71
N PRO A 205 5.35 -22.12 -4.54
CA PRO A 205 4.55 -22.98 -3.63
C PRO A 205 3.30 -22.30 -3.05
N TYR A 206 3.26 -20.96 -3.06
CA TYR A 206 2.17 -20.17 -2.47
C TYR A 206 1.24 -19.56 -3.54
N VAL A 207 1.51 -19.78 -4.82
CA VAL A 207 0.65 -19.34 -5.91
C VAL A 207 -0.51 -20.32 -6.03
N SER A 208 -1.72 -19.81 -5.77
CA SER A 208 -2.94 -20.59 -6.05
C SER A 208 -3.04 -20.89 -7.54
N GLN A 209 -3.27 -22.13 -7.91
CA GLN A 209 -3.63 -22.50 -9.27
C GLN A 209 -5.03 -21.94 -9.53
N LEU A 210 -5.13 -20.94 -10.41
CA LEU A 210 -6.42 -20.44 -10.88
C LEU A 210 -6.85 -21.31 -12.05
N GLU A 211 -7.88 -22.11 -11.85
CA GLU A 211 -8.62 -22.72 -12.94
C GLU A 211 -9.61 -21.69 -13.47
N SER A 212 -9.41 -21.27 -14.72
CA SER A 212 -10.34 -20.36 -15.38
C SER A 212 -11.41 -21.17 -16.10
N ILE A 213 -12.65 -21.08 -15.63
CA ILE A 213 -13.81 -21.59 -16.39
C ILE A 213 -14.35 -20.43 -17.20
N ILE A 214 -14.23 -20.53 -18.52
CA ILE A 214 -14.83 -19.56 -19.45
C ILE A 214 -16.25 -20.03 -19.70
N ILE A 215 -17.23 -19.29 -19.18
CA ILE A 215 -18.65 -19.50 -19.48
C ILE A 215 -19.04 -18.51 -20.57
N THR A 216 -19.26 -19.00 -21.77
CA THR A 216 -19.79 -18.19 -22.86
C THR A 216 -21.31 -18.23 -22.77
N MET A 217 -21.93 -17.08 -22.61
CA MET A 217 -23.39 -16.95 -22.61
C MET A 217 -23.80 -16.12 -23.83
N GLU A 218 -24.80 -16.59 -24.55
CA GLU A 218 -25.43 -15.77 -25.58
C GLU A 218 -26.24 -14.66 -24.93
N LEU A 219 -26.11 -13.45 -25.43
CA LEU A 219 -26.91 -12.33 -24.96
C LEU A 219 -28.41 -12.57 -25.34
N PRO A 220 -29.36 -12.33 -24.43
CA PRO A 220 -30.74 -12.34 -24.81
C PRO A 220 -31.03 -11.36 -25.96
N GLN A 221 -31.81 -11.76 -26.94
CA GLN A 221 -32.09 -11.01 -28.16
C GLN A 221 -32.50 -9.54 -27.88
N LYS A 222 -33.26 -9.29 -26.84
CA LYS A 222 -33.61 -7.93 -26.39
C LYS A 222 -32.43 -7.06 -25.99
N LEU A 223 -31.36 -7.65 -25.45
CA LEU A 223 -30.13 -6.91 -25.08
C LEU A 223 -29.28 -6.65 -26.32
N GLU A 224 -29.26 -7.57 -27.29
CA GLU A 224 -28.59 -7.34 -28.58
C GLU A 224 -29.27 -6.21 -29.38
N GLU A 225 -30.62 -6.18 -29.43
CA GLU A 225 -31.39 -5.11 -30.06
C GLU A 225 -31.14 -3.75 -29.39
N LEU A 226 -31.00 -3.69 -28.07
CA LEU A 226 -30.69 -2.46 -27.33
C LEU A 226 -29.22 -2.02 -27.50
N ALA A 227 -28.32 -2.94 -27.66
CA ALA A 227 -26.88 -2.67 -27.82
C ALA A 227 -26.52 -2.29 -29.27
N ALA A 228 -27.26 -2.78 -30.26
CA ALA A 228 -26.95 -2.58 -31.70
C ALA A 228 -26.70 -1.11 -32.09
N PRO A 229 -27.53 -0.12 -31.69
CA PRO A 229 -27.27 1.27 -32.01
C PRO A 229 -25.97 1.82 -31.40
N LEU A 230 -25.58 1.36 -30.19
CA LEU A 230 -24.33 1.78 -29.55
C LEU A 230 -23.10 1.16 -30.23
N VAL A 231 -23.20 -0.09 -30.64
CA VAL A 231 -22.13 -0.78 -31.36
C VAL A 231 -21.90 -0.11 -32.72
N GLN A 232 -22.96 0.17 -33.47
CA GLN A 232 -22.89 0.87 -34.74
C GLN A 232 -22.25 2.26 -34.59
N TRP A 233 -22.67 3.03 -33.59
CA TRP A 233 -22.10 4.35 -33.33
C TRP A 233 -20.61 4.28 -32.97
N LEU A 234 -20.18 3.26 -32.20
CA LEU A 234 -18.80 3.01 -31.87
C LEU A 234 -17.96 2.66 -33.12
N GLU A 235 -18.49 1.84 -34.02
CA GLU A 235 -17.83 1.48 -35.26
C GLU A 235 -17.65 2.71 -36.18
N GLU A 236 -18.69 3.53 -36.31
CA GLU A 236 -18.63 4.80 -37.08
C GLU A 236 -17.58 5.77 -36.49
N MET A 237 -17.48 5.88 -35.14
CA MET A 237 -16.46 6.71 -34.49
C MET A 237 -15.04 6.17 -34.69
N VAL A 238 -14.85 4.86 -34.67
CA VAL A 238 -13.53 4.24 -34.89
C VAL A 238 -13.11 4.42 -36.36
N GLU A 239 -14.03 4.36 -37.31
CA GLU A 239 -13.72 4.64 -38.72
C GLU A 239 -13.32 6.11 -38.97
N GLN A 240 -13.91 7.06 -38.27
CA GLN A 240 -13.53 8.48 -38.35
C GLN A 240 -12.16 8.79 -37.76
N LEU A 241 -11.61 7.91 -36.94
CA LEU A 241 -10.30 8.06 -36.30
C LEU A 241 -9.16 7.35 -37.07
N ARG A 242 -9.48 6.62 -38.12
CA ARG A 242 -8.53 5.98 -39.02
C ARG A 242 -8.25 6.86 -40.24
#